data_2c5fae0829653c62d48db27188ad346f
#
_entry.id   2c5fae0829653c62d48db27188ad346f
#
_cell.length_a   1.000
_cell.length_b   1.000
_cell.length_c   1.000
_cell.angle_alpha   90.00
_cell.angle_beta   90.00
_cell.angle_gamma   90.00
#
_symmetry.space_group_name_H-M   'P 1'
#
loop_
_entity.id
_entity.type
_entity.pdbx_description
1 polymer ?
#
loop_
_entity_poly.entity_id
_entity_poly.type
_entity_poly.pdbx_seq_one_letter_code
_entity_poly.pdbx_strand_id
1 'polypeptide(L)'
;MPSRRFRWPAAALLCTIALVADAAPQPVPDTLTQRLLACATCHARVDARGNPVNDSFYPRIGGKPAGYLYHQLRNFQDGRRHYPVMTYLTEHLPDAYLREIAAHFAAQAPTVLPPSPMNLSPAQRDRGRHLVHEGDQTRGIPACIACHGARLTGVQPAIPGLLGLPRDYINAQFGAWRNGVRRAHAPDCMGQVAARLSPDDVAAVSGWLAAQPMPADPKPADAIARPLPILCGSAP
;
A
#
# COMPACT_ATOMS: atom_id res chain seq x y z
N MET A 1 10.72 -84.53 -48.35
CA MET A 1 10.14 -83.22 -48.00
C MET A 1 10.80 -82.77 -46.70
N PRO A 2 11.72 -81.75 -46.67
CA PRO A 2 12.35 -81.33 -45.44
C PRO A 2 11.53 -80.23 -44.73
N SER A 3 11.30 -80.41 -43.45
CA SER A 3 10.64 -79.50 -42.57
C SER A 3 11.52 -78.26 -42.22
N ARG A 4 11.06 -77.06 -42.62
CA ARG A 4 11.66 -75.79 -42.27
C ARG A 4 11.34 -75.45 -40.79
N ARG A 5 12.36 -75.47 -39.94
CA ARG A 5 12.27 -74.91 -38.57
C ARG A 5 12.37 -73.39 -38.62
N PHE A 6 11.31 -72.71 -38.25
CA PHE A 6 11.22 -71.28 -38.11
C PHE A 6 11.89 -70.85 -36.77
N ARG A 7 13.03 -70.16 -36.86
CA ARG A 7 13.72 -69.61 -35.68
C ARG A 7 13.20 -68.16 -35.45
N TRP A 8 12.51 -67.95 -34.37
CA TRP A 8 12.15 -66.59 -33.93
C TRP A 8 13.37 -65.93 -33.27
N PRO A 9 13.72 -64.65 -33.61
CA PRO A 9 14.71 -63.94 -32.88
C PRO A 9 14.12 -63.48 -31.54
N ALA A 10 14.81 -63.80 -30.46
CA ALA A 10 14.48 -63.26 -29.12
C ALA A 10 14.82 -61.78 -29.10
N ALA A 11 13.83 -60.92 -29.18
CA ALA A 11 13.99 -59.48 -28.94
C ALA A 11 14.18 -59.25 -27.41
N ALA A 12 15.39 -58.93 -27.05
CA ALA A 12 15.71 -58.49 -25.69
C ALA A 12 15.09 -57.11 -25.42
N LEU A 13 13.99 -57.09 -24.63
CA LEU A 13 13.36 -55.86 -24.17
C LEU A 13 14.22 -55.24 -23.08
N LEU A 14 15.03 -54.26 -23.45
CA LEU A 14 15.80 -53.41 -22.51
C LEU A 14 14.79 -52.50 -21.79
N CYS A 15 14.38 -52.85 -20.56
CA CYS A 15 13.67 -51.98 -19.67
C CYS A 15 14.61 -50.89 -19.16
N THR A 16 14.59 -49.71 -19.74
CA THR A 16 15.20 -48.51 -19.18
C THR A 16 14.38 -48.07 -17.98
N ILE A 17 14.86 -48.39 -16.78
CA ILE A 17 14.34 -47.80 -15.53
C ILE A 17 14.75 -46.34 -15.54
N ALA A 18 13.83 -45.45 -15.90
CA ALA A 18 13.99 -44.02 -15.66
C ALA A 18 14.06 -43.80 -14.16
N LEU A 19 15.24 -43.48 -13.63
CA LEU A 19 15.40 -42.95 -12.29
C LEU A 19 14.69 -41.60 -12.23
N VAL A 20 13.45 -41.60 -11.75
CA VAL A 20 12.79 -40.37 -11.33
C VAL A 20 13.57 -39.88 -10.12
N ALA A 21 14.46 -38.92 -10.35
CA ALA A 21 15.12 -38.21 -9.27
C ALA A 21 14.00 -37.53 -8.43
N ASP A 22 13.68 -38.11 -7.31
CA ASP A 22 12.78 -37.52 -6.32
C ASP A 22 13.50 -36.26 -5.80
N ALA A 23 13.17 -35.11 -6.40
CA ALA A 23 13.70 -33.83 -5.95
C ALA A 23 13.09 -33.56 -4.57
N ALA A 24 13.84 -33.87 -3.51
CA ALA A 24 13.44 -33.56 -2.16
C ALA A 24 13.02 -32.06 -2.10
N PRO A 25 11.87 -31.74 -1.51
CA PRO A 25 11.42 -30.36 -1.41
C PRO A 25 12.51 -29.53 -0.73
N GLN A 26 13.03 -28.53 -1.44
CA GLN A 26 14.02 -27.63 -0.87
C GLN A 26 13.36 -26.84 0.27
N PRO A 27 14.01 -26.75 1.44
CA PRO A 27 13.48 -25.97 2.53
C PRO A 27 13.36 -24.49 2.10
N VAL A 28 12.18 -23.93 2.30
CA VAL A 28 11.97 -22.48 2.08
C VAL A 28 12.80 -21.72 3.11
N PRO A 29 13.67 -20.77 2.67
CA PRO A 29 14.47 -20.00 3.62
C PRO A 29 13.59 -19.21 4.59
N ASP A 30 13.81 -19.35 5.90
CA ASP A 30 13.11 -18.56 6.92
C ASP A 30 13.73 -17.16 7.04
N THR A 31 13.49 -16.33 6.03
CA THR A 31 13.90 -14.93 6.00
C THR A 31 12.70 -14.01 6.17
N LEU A 32 12.92 -12.79 6.65
CA LEU A 32 11.88 -11.76 6.71
C LEU A 32 11.22 -11.54 5.35
N THR A 33 12.01 -11.43 4.29
CA THR A 33 11.50 -11.26 2.91
C THR A 33 10.55 -12.40 2.52
N GLN A 34 10.92 -13.65 2.83
CA GLN A 34 10.07 -14.81 2.53
C GLN A 34 8.76 -14.78 3.32
N ARG A 35 8.82 -14.45 4.61
CA ARG A 35 7.62 -14.31 5.46
C ARG A 35 6.69 -13.21 4.98
N LEU A 36 7.23 -12.14 4.39
CA LEU A 36 6.44 -10.99 3.90
C LEU A 36 5.89 -11.13 2.47
N LEU A 37 6.13 -12.25 1.78
CA LEU A 37 5.53 -12.51 0.47
C LEU A 37 4.00 -12.47 0.53
N ALA A 38 3.40 -12.94 1.61
CA ALA A 38 1.95 -12.87 1.82
C ALA A 38 1.44 -11.42 1.78
N CYS A 39 2.17 -10.48 2.37
CA CYS A 39 1.86 -9.05 2.32
C CYS A 39 2.04 -8.47 0.91
N ALA A 40 3.14 -8.84 0.25
CA ALA A 40 3.48 -8.37 -1.09
C ALA A 40 2.46 -8.81 -2.15
N THR A 41 1.84 -9.98 -2.00
CA THR A 41 0.80 -10.51 -2.91
C THR A 41 -0.35 -9.51 -3.12
N CYS A 42 -0.73 -8.75 -2.09
CA CYS A 42 -1.75 -7.71 -2.19
C CYS A 42 -1.12 -6.32 -2.35
N HIS A 43 -0.08 -6.00 -1.59
CA HIS A 43 0.46 -4.63 -1.48
C HIS A 43 1.57 -4.28 -2.48
N ALA A 44 2.07 -5.26 -3.26
CA ALA A 44 3.08 -5.06 -4.31
C ALA A 44 2.68 -5.71 -5.64
N ARG A 45 1.38 -5.71 -5.95
CA ARG A 45 0.83 -6.36 -7.14
C ARG A 45 1.44 -5.85 -8.44
N VAL A 46 1.62 -6.78 -9.37
CA VAL A 46 2.06 -6.51 -10.73
C VAL A 46 1.08 -7.16 -11.73
N ASP A 47 1.02 -6.63 -12.94
CA ASP A 47 0.30 -7.24 -14.05
C ASP A 47 1.04 -8.48 -14.61
N ALA A 48 0.48 -9.12 -15.61
CA ALA A 48 1.08 -10.27 -16.28
C ALA A 48 2.44 -9.96 -16.96
N ARG A 49 2.77 -8.68 -17.15
CA ARG A 49 4.04 -8.21 -17.72
C ARG A 49 5.05 -7.80 -16.66
N GLY A 50 4.71 -7.91 -15.37
CA GLY A 50 5.55 -7.48 -14.25
C GLY A 50 5.47 -5.99 -13.93
N ASN A 51 4.57 -5.22 -14.57
CA ASN A 51 4.41 -3.81 -14.25
C ASN A 51 3.59 -3.63 -12.97
N PRO A 52 3.98 -2.67 -12.12
CA PRO A 52 3.19 -2.34 -10.93
C PRO A 52 1.76 -1.93 -11.26
N VAL A 53 0.81 -2.47 -10.52
CA VAL A 53 -0.63 -2.16 -10.67
C VAL A 53 -1.07 -1.21 -9.57
N ASN A 54 -1.87 -0.20 -9.92
CA ASN A 54 -2.56 0.64 -8.96
C ASN A 54 -3.90 -0.02 -8.59
N ASP A 55 -4.10 -0.33 -7.32
CA ASP A 55 -5.27 -1.05 -6.84
C ASP A 55 -6.08 -0.19 -5.86
N SER A 56 -7.39 -0.12 -6.07
CA SER A 56 -8.29 0.68 -5.24
C SER A 56 -8.47 0.12 -3.82
N PHE A 57 -8.20 -1.17 -3.62
CA PHE A 57 -8.39 -1.86 -2.33
C PHE A 57 -7.06 -2.07 -1.60
N TYR A 58 -5.99 -2.37 -2.33
CA TYR A 58 -4.69 -2.75 -1.78
C TYR A 58 -3.65 -1.67 -2.08
N PRO A 59 -3.50 -0.66 -1.21
CA PRO A 59 -2.55 0.42 -1.45
C PRO A 59 -1.11 -0.11 -1.43
N ARG A 60 -0.26 0.45 -2.29
CA ARG A 60 1.17 0.22 -2.21
C ARG A 60 1.74 0.79 -0.93
N ILE A 61 2.54 0.00 -0.23
CA ILE A 61 3.09 0.35 1.08
C ILE A 61 4.59 0.60 1.06
N GLY A 62 5.30 0.19 0.01
CA GLY A 62 6.74 0.43 -0.14
C GLY A 62 7.09 1.92 -0.11
N GLY A 63 8.15 2.27 0.62
CA GLY A 63 8.67 3.63 0.74
C GLY A 63 7.86 4.59 1.61
N LYS A 64 6.79 4.14 2.26
CA LYS A 64 6.07 4.96 3.24
C LYS A 64 6.85 5.04 4.56
N PRO A 65 6.70 6.12 5.36
CA PRO A 65 7.36 6.24 6.65
C PRO A 65 7.11 5.04 7.56
N ALA A 66 8.15 4.54 8.21
CA ALA A 66 8.06 3.34 9.06
C ALA A 66 7.07 3.53 10.23
N GLY A 67 7.09 4.69 10.87
CA GLY A 67 6.14 5.00 11.94
C GLY A 67 4.69 5.01 11.45
N TYR A 68 4.42 5.51 10.25
CA TYR A 68 3.09 5.42 9.66
C TYR A 68 2.66 3.96 9.44
N LEU A 69 3.52 3.13 8.84
CA LEU A 69 3.22 1.72 8.58
C LEU A 69 2.97 0.96 9.89
N TYR A 70 3.83 1.16 10.89
CA TYR A 70 3.65 0.59 12.21
C TYR A 70 2.32 1.00 12.85
N HIS A 71 1.97 2.29 12.82
CA HIS A 71 0.70 2.77 13.35
C HIS A 71 -0.51 2.15 12.62
N GLN A 72 -0.41 1.93 11.29
CA GLN A 72 -1.50 1.26 10.58
C GLN A 72 -1.68 -0.19 11.04
N LEU A 73 -0.60 -0.96 11.19
CA LEU A 73 -0.64 -2.33 11.68
C LEU A 73 -1.23 -2.38 13.10
N ARG A 74 -0.78 -1.51 14.00
CA ARG A 74 -1.34 -1.37 15.35
C ARG A 74 -2.82 -0.97 15.33
N ASN A 75 -3.20 -0.05 14.45
CA ASN A 75 -4.60 0.38 14.35
C ASN A 75 -5.54 -0.75 13.91
N PHE A 76 -5.06 -1.70 13.09
CA PHE A 76 -5.83 -2.90 12.77
C PHE A 76 -5.96 -3.83 13.98
N GLN A 77 -4.90 -4.05 14.74
CA GLN A 77 -4.94 -4.85 15.98
C GLN A 77 -5.86 -4.24 17.03
N ASP A 78 -5.75 -2.93 17.24
CA ASP A 78 -6.47 -2.21 18.30
C ASP A 78 -7.91 -1.85 17.89
N GLY A 79 -8.38 -2.26 16.71
CA GLY A 79 -9.71 -1.95 16.20
C GLY A 79 -9.95 -0.47 15.87
N ARG A 80 -8.89 0.38 15.84
CA ARG A 80 -9.01 1.77 15.36
C ARG A 80 -9.19 1.86 13.85
N ARG A 81 -8.71 0.87 13.11
CA ARG A 81 -8.94 0.73 11.68
C ARG A 81 -9.47 -0.66 11.41
N HIS A 82 -10.66 -0.73 10.83
CA HIS A 82 -11.29 -2.01 10.56
C HIS A 82 -11.25 -2.33 9.06
N TYR A 83 -10.58 -3.42 8.71
CA TYR A 83 -10.63 -4.10 7.43
C TYR A 83 -10.39 -5.59 7.70
N PRO A 84 -11.39 -6.47 7.49
CA PRO A 84 -11.37 -7.84 8.03
C PRO A 84 -10.09 -8.62 7.74
N VAL A 85 -9.62 -8.56 6.48
CA VAL A 85 -8.40 -9.28 6.07
C VAL A 85 -7.17 -8.77 6.83
N MET A 86 -7.00 -7.43 6.93
CA MET A 86 -5.84 -6.86 7.62
C MET A 86 -5.92 -7.08 9.13
N THR A 87 -7.11 -6.99 9.72
CA THR A 87 -7.31 -7.31 11.14
C THR A 87 -6.88 -8.75 11.42
N TYR A 88 -7.39 -9.72 10.65
CA TYR A 88 -7.04 -11.13 10.77
C TYR A 88 -5.52 -11.38 10.63
N LEU A 89 -4.88 -10.77 9.64
CA LEU A 89 -3.45 -10.95 9.39
C LEU A 89 -2.55 -10.36 10.47
N THR A 90 -3.04 -9.36 11.22
CA THR A 90 -2.22 -8.63 12.20
C THR A 90 -2.54 -8.97 13.65
N GLU A 91 -3.71 -9.50 13.97
CA GLU A 91 -4.25 -9.61 15.34
C GLU A 91 -3.33 -10.31 16.33
N HIS A 92 -2.57 -11.31 15.90
CA HIS A 92 -1.69 -12.12 16.76
C HIS A 92 -0.19 -11.82 16.58
N LEU A 93 0.18 -10.83 15.74
CA LEU A 93 1.59 -10.51 15.53
C LEU A 93 2.16 -9.73 16.72
N PRO A 94 3.34 -10.12 17.25
CA PRO A 94 3.98 -9.39 18.34
C PRO A 94 4.47 -8.00 17.88
N ASP A 95 4.52 -7.05 18.80
CA ASP A 95 4.89 -5.65 18.53
C ASP A 95 6.26 -5.52 17.82
N ALA A 96 7.25 -6.29 18.24
CA ALA A 96 8.56 -6.30 17.59
C ALA A 96 8.47 -6.67 16.10
N TYR A 97 7.64 -7.66 15.77
CA TYR A 97 7.46 -8.08 14.38
C TYR A 97 6.70 -7.06 13.55
N LEU A 98 5.72 -6.34 14.12
CA LEU A 98 5.06 -5.22 13.44
C LEU A 98 6.06 -4.12 13.08
N ARG A 99 7.04 -3.84 13.95
CA ARG A 99 8.12 -2.88 13.68
C ARG A 99 9.05 -3.35 12.56
N GLU A 100 9.41 -4.65 12.55
CA GLU A 100 10.21 -5.25 11.48
C GLU A 100 9.50 -5.16 10.13
N ILE A 101 8.19 -5.48 10.07
CA ILE A 101 7.36 -5.34 8.87
C ILE A 101 7.37 -3.89 8.39
N ALA A 102 7.12 -2.94 9.29
CA ALA A 102 7.09 -1.53 8.96
C ALA A 102 8.44 -1.03 8.43
N ALA A 103 9.55 -1.40 9.07
CA ALA A 103 10.89 -1.05 8.64
C ALA A 103 11.24 -1.65 7.27
N HIS A 104 10.90 -2.92 7.03
CA HIS A 104 11.13 -3.61 5.76
C HIS A 104 10.47 -2.88 4.57
N PHE A 105 9.18 -2.55 4.70
CA PHE A 105 8.48 -1.86 3.62
C PHE A 105 8.90 -0.39 3.50
N ALA A 106 9.23 0.28 4.59
CA ALA A 106 9.74 1.65 4.55
C ALA A 106 11.10 1.77 3.83
N ALA A 107 11.94 0.75 3.92
CA ALA A 107 13.24 0.71 3.24
C ALA A 107 13.14 0.47 1.72
N GLN A 108 11.98 0.06 1.23
CA GLN A 108 11.77 -0.13 -0.21
C GLN A 108 11.66 1.21 -0.94
N ALA A 109 12.08 1.25 -2.21
CA ALA A 109 11.84 2.41 -3.05
C ALA A 109 10.32 2.62 -3.25
N PRO A 110 9.82 3.86 -3.16
CA PRO A 110 8.44 4.15 -3.52
C PRO A 110 8.15 3.76 -4.96
N THR A 111 7.06 3.04 -5.19
CA THR A 111 6.67 2.66 -6.54
C THR A 111 6.08 3.87 -7.25
N VAL A 112 6.69 4.27 -8.35
CA VAL A 112 6.17 5.33 -9.23
C VAL A 112 5.16 4.71 -10.19
N LEU A 113 3.92 5.21 -10.16
CA LEU A 113 2.84 4.81 -11.05
C LEU A 113 2.43 6.00 -11.91
N PRO A 114 1.92 5.75 -13.13
CA PRO A 114 1.30 6.81 -13.92
C PRO A 114 0.15 7.47 -13.14
N PRO A 115 -0.01 8.79 -13.22
CA PRO A 115 -1.15 9.46 -12.62
C PRO A 115 -2.46 8.99 -13.25
N SER A 116 -3.53 8.98 -12.47
CA SER A 116 -4.87 8.69 -12.97
C SER A 116 -5.35 9.82 -13.92
N PRO A 117 -6.19 9.53 -14.92
CA PRO A 117 -6.82 10.56 -15.71
C PRO A 117 -7.57 11.58 -14.83
N MET A 118 -7.41 12.87 -15.13
CA MET A 118 -8.09 13.93 -14.39
C MET A 118 -9.53 14.10 -14.88
N ASN A 119 -10.45 13.30 -14.37
CA ASN A 119 -11.87 13.36 -14.66
C ASN A 119 -12.59 14.31 -13.69
N LEU A 120 -12.23 15.60 -13.73
CA LEU A 120 -12.80 16.67 -12.90
C LEU A 120 -13.24 17.83 -13.79
N SER A 121 -14.35 18.48 -13.45
CA SER A 121 -14.69 19.78 -14.03
C SER A 121 -13.62 20.82 -13.64
N PRO A 122 -13.51 21.95 -14.39
CA PRO A 122 -12.60 23.03 -14.01
C PRO A 122 -12.78 23.50 -12.56
N ALA A 123 -14.02 23.70 -12.12
CA ALA A 123 -14.33 24.14 -10.75
C ALA A 123 -13.89 23.10 -9.70
N GLN A 124 -14.12 21.82 -9.94
CA GLN A 124 -13.67 20.73 -9.03
C GLN A 124 -12.14 20.66 -8.97
N ARG A 125 -11.46 20.79 -10.10
CA ARG A 125 -10.00 20.82 -10.15
C ARG A 125 -9.43 21.97 -9.35
N ASP A 126 -9.96 23.18 -9.54
CA ASP A 126 -9.51 24.36 -8.83
C ASP A 126 -9.80 24.26 -7.32
N ARG A 127 -10.98 23.73 -6.94
CA ARG A 127 -11.31 23.45 -5.53
C ARG A 127 -10.36 22.42 -4.91
N GLY A 128 -10.08 21.32 -5.61
CA GLY A 128 -9.14 20.30 -5.14
C GLY A 128 -7.73 20.87 -4.92
N ARG A 129 -7.24 21.63 -5.91
CA ARG A 129 -5.94 22.31 -5.81
C ARG A 129 -5.90 23.29 -4.64
N HIS A 130 -6.92 24.12 -4.49
CA HIS A 130 -7.01 25.09 -3.40
C HIS A 130 -6.97 24.40 -2.04
N LEU A 131 -7.79 23.38 -1.80
CA LEU A 131 -7.79 22.64 -0.53
C LEU A 131 -6.45 21.97 -0.24
N VAL A 132 -5.77 21.43 -1.26
CA VAL A 132 -4.49 20.79 -1.07
C VAL A 132 -3.38 21.78 -0.72
N HIS A 133 -3.34 22.96 -1.33
CA HIS A 133 -2.24 23.91 -1.17
C HIS A 133 -2.53 25.03 -0.16
N GLU A 134 -3.78 25.42 0.02
CA GLU A 134 -4.17 26.59 0.82
C GLU A 134 -5.10 26.21 1.99
N GLY A 135 -5.88 25.10 1.84
CA GLY A 135 -6.87 24.70 2.83
C GLY A 135 -8.14 25.53 2.75
N ASP A 136 -8.88 25.58 3.86
CA ASP A 136 -10.07 26.42 4.03
C ASP A 136 -10.16 26.89 5.48
N GLN A 137 -9.57 28.04 5.76
CA GLN A 137 -9.45 28.58 7.11
C GLN A 137 -10.84 28.86 7.75
N THR A 138 -11.83 29.23 6.94
CA THR A 138 -13.18 29.55 7.44
C THR A 138 -13.88 28.32 8.00
N ARG A 139 -13.52 27.13 7.51
CA ARG A 139 -14.00 25.83 7.98
C ARG A 139 -12.97 25.08 8.83
N GLY A 140 -11.85 25.71 9.16
CA GLY A 140 -10.78 25.10 9.93
C GLY A 140 -10.14 23.88 9.24
N ILE A 141 -10.07 23.87 7.90
CA ILE A 141 -9.44 22.82 7.11
C ILE A 141 -8.01 23.27 6.75
N PRO A 142 -6.97 22.68 7.33
CA PRO A 142 -5.60 23.02 6.97
C PRO A 142 -5.26 22.53 5.56
N ALA A 143 -4.31 23.20 4.92
CA ALA A 143 -3.74 22.74 3.66
C ALA A 143 -3.13 21.32 3.81
N CYS A 144 -3.36 20.41 2.87
CA CYS A 144 -2.80 19.05 2.94
C CYS A 144 -1.27 19.08 2.97
N ILE A 145 -0.65 20.00 2.21
CA ILE A 145 0.81 20.18 2.18
C ILE A 145 1.40 20.58 3.54
N ALA A 146 0.62 21.22 4.41
CA ALA A 146 1.10 21.66 5.72
C ALA A 146 1.49 20.49 6.64
N CYS A 147 0.89 19.31 6.43
CA CYS A 147 1.19 18.10 7.18
C CYS A 147 1.90 17.06 6.31
N HIS A 148 1.39 16.81 5.10
CA HIS A 148 1.89 15.75 4.22
C HIS A 148 3.15 16.11 3.41
N GLY A 149 3.76 17.27 3.72
CA GLY A 149 4.96 17.80 3.07
C GLY A 149 4.64 18.55 1.77
N ALA A 150 5.49 19.52 1.44
CA ALA A 150 5.29 20.40 0.28
C ALA A 150 5.17 19.63 -1.05
N ARG A 151 5.82 18.48 -1.15
CA ARG A 151 5.76 17.58 -2.32
C ARG A 151 4.68 16.52 -2.22
N LEU A 152 3.91 16.45 -1.13
CA LEU A 152 2.88 15.44 -0.84
C LEU A 152 3.42 13.99 -0.85
N THR A 153 4.71 13.82 -0.69
CA THR A 153 5.37 12.50 -0.60
C THR A 153 5.39 11.94 0.81
N GLY A 154 4.91 12.70 1.79
CA GLY A 154 4.94 12.36 3.21
C GLY A 154 6.11 12.99 3.94
N VAL A 155 6.16 12.79 5.28
CA VAL A 155 7.20 13.31 6.16
C VAL A 155 7.55 12.24 7.21
N GLN A 156 8.83 12.03 7.44
CA GLN A 156 9.31 11.16 8.51
C GLN A 156 8.92 11.73 9.89
N PRO A 157 8.73 10.89 10.90
CA PRO A 157 8.76 9.42 10.82
C PRO A 157 7.40 8.79 10.50
N ALA A 158 6.26 9.55 10.51
CA ALA A 158 4.94 8.93 10.60
C ALA A 158 3.84 9.55 9.71
N ILE A 159 4.13 10.52 8.86
CA ILE A 159 3.13 11.16 8.00
C ILE A 159 3.22 10.59 6.58
N PRO A 160 2.17 9.94 6.05
CA PRO A 160 2.22 9.29 4.74
C PRO A 160 2.17 10.28 3.59
N GLY A 161 2.75 9.90 2.44
CA GLY A 161 2.51 10.57 1.17
C GLY A 161 1.09 10.34 0.65
N LEU A 162 0.60 11.30 -0.13
CA LEU A 162 -0.74 11.30 -0.73
C LEU A 162 -0.71 11.02 -2.23
N LEU A 163 0.43 11.16 -2.90
CA LEU A 163 0.56 10.93 -4.34
C LEU A 163 0.70 9.43 -4.67
N GLY A 164 0.35 9.07 -5.90
CA GLY A 164 0.39 7.69 -6.38
C GLY A 164 -0.69 6.79 -5.77
N LEU A 165 -1.71 7.35 -5.12
CA LEU A 165 -2.86 6.63 -4.61
C LEU A 165 -4.04 6.74 -5.58
N PRO A 166 -4.81 5.65 -5.81
CA PRO A 166 -6.03 5.71 -6.60
C PRO A 166 -7.07 6.63 -5.98
N ARG A 167 -7.84 7.31 -6.82
CA ARG A 167 -8.95 8.16 -6.38
C ARG A 167 -9.92 7.43 -5.45
N ASP A 168 -10.31 6.22 -5.80
CA ASP A 168 -11.27 5.44 -5.03
C ASP A 168 -10.72 5.02 -3.67
N TYR A 169 -9.41 4.71 -3.59
CA TYR A 169 -8.76 4.46 -2.32
C TYR A 169 -8.80 5.70 -1.41
N ILE A 170 -8.48 6.88 -1.95
CA ILE A 170 -8.53 8.14 -1.17
C ILE A 170 -9.95 8.41 -0.67
N ASN A 171 -10.96 8.28 -1.54
CA ASN A 171 -12.37 8.41 -1.19
C ASN A 171 -12.77 7.44 -0.07
N ALA A 172 -12.39 6.17 -0.19
CA ALA A 172 -12.68 5.15 0.81
C ALA A 172 -12.05 5.47 2.17
N GLN A 173 -10.84 6.07 2.20
CA GLN A 173 -10.21 6.46 3.46
C GLN A 173 -10.97 7.61 4.15
N PHE A 174 -11.38 8.65 3.42
CA PHE A 174 -12.21 9.72 3.98
C PHE A 174 -13.56 9.20 4.46
N GLY A 175 -14.21 8.33 3.68
CA GLY A 175 -15.44 7.66 4.07
C GLY A 175 -15.27 6.83 5.35
N ALA A 176 -14.19 6.08 5.47
CA ALA A 176 -13.89 5.27 6.64
C ALA A 176 -13.71 6.11 7.92
N TRP A 177 -13.06 7.27 7.85
CA TRP A 177 -12.99 8.20 8.99
C TRP A 177 -14.35 8.76 9.35
N ARG A 178 -15.13 9.22 8.37
CA ARG A 178 -16.47 9.79 8.62
C ARG A 178 -17.45 8.80 9.24
N ASN A 179 -17.32 7.52 8.88
CA ASN A 179 -18.18 6.44 9.40
C ASN A 179 -17.59 5.75 10.66
N GLY A 180 -16.47 6.26 11.21
CA GLY A 180 -15.84 5.71 12.40
C GLY A 180 -15.15 4.35 12.22
N VAL A 181 -15.08 3.82 10.97
CA VAL A 181 -14.42 2.55 10.63
C VAL A 181 -12.88 2.70 10.63
N ARG A 182 -12.39 3.93 10.47
CA ARG A 182 -10.99 4.30 10.61
C ARG A 182 -10.82 5.41 11.61
N ARG A 183 -9.91 5.21 12.55
CA ARG A 183 -9.45 6.20 13.52
C ARG A 183 -7.94 6.13 13.64
N ALA A 184 -7.32 7.17 14.17
CA ALA A 184 -5.91 7.21 14.51
C ALA A 184 -5.71 7.39 16.02
N HIS A 185 -4.47 7.48 16.49
CA HIS A 185 -4.18 7.83 17.86
C HIS A 185 -4.69 9.24 18.16
N ALA A 186 -5.29 9.40 19.34
CA ALA A 186 -5.85 10.69 19.77
C ALA A 186 -4.74 11.70 20.10
N PRO A 187 -4.94 12.97 19.72
CA PRO A 187 -6.03 13.51 18.92
C PRO A 187 -5.93 13.08 17.44
N ASP A 188 -7.04 12.54 16.89
CA ASP A 188 -7.10 12.10 15.50
C ASP A 188 -7.24 13.28 14.54
N CYS A 189 -6.13 13.79 14.07
CA CYS A 189 -6.05 14.95 13.19
C CYS A 189 -6.75 14.70 11.83
N MET A 190 -6.57 13.52 11.24
CA MET A 190 -7.21 13.21 9.97
C MET A 190 -8.71 12.94 10.10
N GLY A 191 -9.17 12.40 11.23
CA GLY A 191 -10.58 12.33 11.58
C GLY A 191 -11.23 13.71 11.65
N GLN A 192 -10.56 14.69 12.26
CA GLN A 192 -11.03 16.08 12.31
C GLN A 192 -11.08 16.72 10.91
N VAL A 193 -10.07 16.51 10.07
CA VAL A 193 -10.07 17.01 8.67
C VAL A 193 -11.21 16.36 7.87
N ALA A 194 -11.36 15.03 7.95
CA ALA A 194 -12.39 14.29 7.22
C ALA A 194 -13.82 14.73 7.61
N ALA A 195 -14.05 15.07 8.87
CA ALA A 195 -15.35 15.56 9.35
C ALA A 195 -15.72 16.94 8.79
N ARG A 196 -14.73 17.77 8.44
CA ARG A 196 -14.94 19.14 7.92
C ARG A 196 -15.06 19.21 6.39
N LEU A 197 -14.56 18.20 5.67
CA LEU A 197 -14.66 18.14 4.20
C LEU A 197 -16.10 17.74 3.81
N SER A 198 -16.71 18.46 2.85
CA SER A 198 -17.94 18.02 2.22
C SER A 198 -17.69 16.82 1.27
N PRO A 199 -18.75 16.09 0.84
CA PRO A 199 -18.59 15.07 -0.20
C PRO A 199 -17.96 15.60 -1.48
N ASP A 200 -18.33 16.82 -1.91
CA ASP A 200 -17.78 17.49 -3.10
C ASP A 200 -16.29 17.84 -2.90
N ASP A 201 -15.90 18.29 -1.70
CA ASP A 201 -14.48 18.52 -1.37
C ASP A 201 -13.68 17.23 -1.44
N VAL A 202 -14.21 16.13 -0.91
CA VAL A 202 -13.56 14.81 -0.97
C VAL A 202 -13.39 14.37 -2.43
N ALA A 203 -14.43 14.52 -3.25
CA ALA A 203 -14.37 14.18 -4.68
C ALA A 203 -13.35 15.05 -5.45
N ALA A 204 -13.27 16.35 -5.12
CA ALA A 204 -12.33 17.29 -5.72
C ALA A 204 -10.88 16.97 -5.30
N VAL A 205 -10.61 16.81 -4.00
CA VAL A 205 -9.28 16.51 -3.45
C VAL A 205 -8.77 15.16 -3.95
N SER A 206 -9.58 14.11 -3.88
CA SER A 206 -9.16 12.77 -4.30
C SER A 206 -8.87 12.70 -5.81
N GLY A 207 -9.73 13.32 -6.62
CA GLY A 207 -9.51 13.38 -8.06
C GLY A 207 -8.28 14.21 -8.43
N TRP A 208 -8.06 15.33 -7.74
CA TRP A 208 -6.87 16.17 -7.97
C TRP A 208 -5.59 15.42 -7.57
N LEU A 209 -5.53 14.83 -6.37
CA LEU A 209 -4.35 14.11 -5.87
C LEU A 209 -3.99 12.90 -6.75
N ALA A 210 -4.99 12.10 -7.14
CA ALA A 210 -4.76 10.91 -7.97
C ALA A 210 -4.22 11.24 -9.38
N ALA A 211 -4.49 12.44 -9.86
CA ALA A 211 -4.04 12.92 -11.17
C ALA A 211 -2.68 13.65 -11.14
N GLN A 212 -2.07 13.81 -9.95
CA GLN A 212 -0.73 14.43 -9.87
C GLN A 212 0.36 13.39 -10.17
N PRO A 213 1.39 13.76 -10.95
CA PRO A 213 2.56 12.91 -11.15
C PRO A 213 3.37 12.81 -9.86
N MET A 214 4.04 11.69 -9.69
CA MET A 214 5.06 11.57 -8.63
C MET A 214 6.25 12.48 -8.97
N PRO A 215 6.82 13.20 -7.97
CA PRO A 215 8.01 14.00 -8.20
C PRO A 215 9.23 13.11 -8.49
N ALA A 216 10.28 13.71 -9.06
CA ALA A 216 11.54 13.01 -9.34
C ALA A 216 12.16 12.36 -8.09
N ASP A 217 12.04 13.01 -6.93
CA ASP A 217 12.36 12.42 -5.64
C ASP A 217 11.05 12.09 -4.90
N PRO A 218 10.59 10.82 -4.94
CA PRO A 218 9.34 10.39 -4.34
C PRO A 218 9.46 10.07 -2.84
N LYS A 219 10.64 10.22 -2.23
CA LYS A 219 10.86 9.89 -0.82
C LYS A 219 10.13 10.89 0.10
N PRO A 220 9.68 10.44 1.27
CA PRO A 220 9.20 11.33 2.33
C PRO A 220 10.28 12.36 2.71
N ALA A 221 9.86 13.57 3.07
CA ALA A 221 10.76 14.56 3.64
C ALA A 221 11.28 14.10 5.03
N ASP A 222 12.50 14.49 5.40
CA ASP A 222 13.12 14.06 6.66
C ASP A 222 12.44 14.66 7.89
N ALA A 223 11.92 15.87 7.79
CA ALA A 223 11.27 16.57 8.89
C ALA A 223 10.13 17.47 8.40
N ILE A 224 9.24 17.81 9.33
CA ILE A 224 8.18 18.81 9.13
C ILE A 224 8.83 20.20 9.13
N ALA A 225 8.61 20.96 8.06
CA ALA A 225 9.20 22.30 7.90
C ALA A 225 8.65 23.34 8.90
N ARG A 226 7.45 23.12 9.46
CA ARG A 226 6.77 24.03 10.40
C ARG A 226 5.93 23.19 11.39
N PRO A 227 5.59 23.72 12.57
CA PRO A 227 4.66 23.06 13.47
C PRO A 227 3.36 22.66 12.76
N LEU A 228 2.81 21.52 13.13
CA LEU A 228 1.53 21.05 12.58
C LEU A 228 0.43 22.07 12.90
N PRO A 229 -0.47 22.39 11.95
CA PRO A 229 -1.56 23.36 12.16
C PRO A 229 -2.64 22.87 13.14
N ILE A 230 -2.68 21.56 13.40
CA ILE A 230 -3.56 20.90 14.37
C ILE A 230 -2.80 19.80 15.11
N LEU A 231 -3.19 19.53 16.35
CA LEU A 231 -2.61 18.45 17.14
C LEU A 231 -2.89 17.11 16.51
N CYS A 232 -1.90 16.23 16.49
CA CYS A 232 -1.95 14.94 15.82
C CYS A 232 -1.26 13.85 16.67
N GLY A 233 -2.01 12.95 17.27
CA GLY A 233 -1.48 11.90 18.14
C GLY A 233 -0.68 10.81 17.41
N SER A 234 -0.75 10.75 16.08
CA SER A 234 0.01 9.81 15.26
C SER A 234 1.26 10.43 14.62
N ALA A 235 1.50 11.72 14.83
CA ALA A 235 2.68 12.43 14.38
C ALA A 235 3.31 13.16 15.57
N PRO A 236 4.65 13.06 15.75
CA PRO A 236 5.36 13.73 16.83
C PRO A 236 5.39 15.24 16.64
#